data_844e8ce0fcb0b1e5c5a9bfd16617ba3b
#
_entry.id   844e8ce0fcb0b1e5c5a9bfd16617ba3b
#
_cell.length_a   1.000
_cell.length_b   1.000
_cell.length_c   1.000
_cell.angle_alpha   90.00
_cell.angle_beta   90.00
_cell.angle_gamma   90.00
#
_symmetry.space_group_name_H-M   'P 1'
#
loop_
_entity.id
_entity.type
_entity.pdbx_description
1 polymer ?
#
loop_
_entity_poly.entity_id
_entity_poly.type
_entity_poly.pdbx_seq_one_letter_code
_entity_poly.pdbx_strand_id
1 'polypeptide(L)'
;MIRVLRYLVRIPLLLLHLLVLLPIAMVLVSVPWARRGEHGQRLDNRVIRWWSAGLVRVFGLRLRRIGEPLRGAVLFVANHVSWIDIVVLHSQRMMGFVAKREIEGWPLVGWMAGRAETIFHQRGSSESLGGVLHEMLARLRTGRSVGVFPEGRTRDGREVGPFHARIFLAAVETGAQVQPVALRYGERGEAQATVAFQPGENFLGNFLRLLGEPARVAEVHFLAPIGTADTVGRRRIAELARERIVAAMG
;
A
#
# COMPACT_ATOMS: atom_id res chain seq x y z
N MET A 1 -17.98 11.68 24.20
CA MET A 1 -19.02 12.30 23.34
C MET A 1 -18.60 12.40 21.86
N ILE A 2 -17.52 13.09 21.51
CA ILE A 2 -17.08 13.30 20.11
C ILE A 2 -16.74 11.99 19.38
N ARG A 3 -16.13 11.01 20.04
CA ARG A 3 -15.80 9.70 19.44
C ARG A 3 -17.05 8.89 19.08
N VAL A 4 -18.07 8.94 19.93
CA VAL A 4 -19.37 8.28 19.69
C VAL A 4 -20.04 8.88 18.44
N LEU A 5 -20.02 10.22 18.32
CA LEU A 5 -20.58 10.88 17.14
C LEU A 5 -19.86 10.45 15.83
N ARG A 6 -18.54 10.27 15.87
CA ARG A 6 -17.81 9.74 14.69
C ARG A 6 -18.26 8.33 14.32
N TYR A 7 -18.45 7.45 15.30
CA TYR A 7 -18.99 6.12 15.02
C TYR A 7 -20.40 6.18 14.43
N LEU A 8 -21.28 7.02 14.99
CA LEU A 8 -22.65 7.19 14.47
C LEU A 8 -22.70 7.63 13.01
N VAL A 9 -21.71 8.40 12.56
CA VAL A 9 -21.62 8.84 11.17
C VAL A 9 -20.85 7.83 10.31
N ARG A 10 -19.70 7.34 10.78
CA ARG A 10 -18.81 6.54 9.95
C ARG A 10 -19.22 5.08 9.83
N ILE A 11 -19.90 4.50 10.81
CA ILE A 11 -20.40 3.12 10.71
C ILE A 11 -21.44 3.00 9.57
N PRO A 12 -22.48 3.84 9.47
CA PRO A 12 -23.38 3.82 8.30
C PRO A 12 -22.66 4.02 6.97
N LEU A 13 -21.70 4.95 6.90
CA LEU A 13 -20.91 5.16 5.69
C LEU A 13 -20.04 3.95 5.35
N LEU A 14 -19.45 3.30 6.34
CA LEU A 14 -18.69 2.06 6.16
C LEU A 14 -19.58 0.92 5.67
N LEU A 15 -20.76 0.77 6.28
CA LEU A 15 -21.74 -0.25 5.85
C LEU A 15 -22.17 0.00 4.40
N LEU A 16 -22.51 1.23 4.03
CA LEU A 16 -22.78 1.60 2.63
C LEU A 16 -21.60 1.24 1.72
N HIS A 17 -20.38 1.57 2.15
CA HIS A 17 -19.17 1.31 1.39
C HIS A 17 -18.91 -0.19 1.19
N LEU A 18 -19.16 -1.01 2.23
CA LEU A 18 -18.93 -2.46 2.19
C LEU A 18 -20.11 -3.24 1.59
N LEU A 19 -21.36 -2.85 1.88
CA LEU A 19 -22.54 -3.63 1.45
C LEU A 19 -23.09 -3.21 0.09
N VAL A 20 -22.81 -2.00 -0.37
CA VAL A 20 -23.28 -1.48 -1.67
C VAL A 20 -22.14 -1.23 -2.63
N LEU A 21 -21.19 -0.35 -2.26
CA LEU A 21 -20.13 0.07 -3.19
C LEU A 21 -19.11 -1.04 -3.46
N LEU A 22 -18.84 -1.92 -2.50
CA LEU A 22 -17.93 -3.03 -2.72
C LEU A 22 -18.52 -4.08 -3.69
N PRO A 23 -19.74 -4.59 -3.55
CA PRO A 23 -20.35 -5.47 -4.55
C PRO A 23 -20.37 -4.87 -5.96
N ILE A 24 -20.68 -3.57 -6.09
CA ILE A 24 -20.61 -2.86 -7.38
C ILE A 24 -19.18 -2.89 -7.92
N ALA A 25 -18.19 -2.56 -7.10
CA ALA A 25 -16.78 -2.60 -7.49
C ALA A 25 -16.37 -4.03 -7.87
N MET A 26 -16.82 -5.05 -7.11
CA MET A 26 -16.55 -6.47 -7.40
C MET A 26 -17.06 -6.88 -8.79
N VAL A 27 -18.28 -6.49 -9.13
CA VAL A 27 -18.85 -6.73 -10.46
C VAL A 27 -18.00 -6.03 -11.53
N LEU A 28 -17.74 -4.73 -11.36
CA LEU A 28 -16.99 -3.93 -12.33
C LEU A 28 -15.56 -4.44 -12.60
N VAL A 29 -14.86 -4.93 -11.57
CA VAL A 29 -13.50 -5.47 -11.77
C VAL A 29 -13.49 -6.90 -12.28
N SER A 30 -14.64 -7.59 -12.25
CA SER A 30 -14.77 -9.00 -12.67
C SER A 30 -15.05 -9.14 -14.17
N VAL A 31 -15.57 -8.09 -14.81
CA VAL A 31 -15.88 -8.15 -16.24
C VAL A 31 -14.61 -8.23 -17.09
N PRO A 32 -14.54 -9.13 -18.09
CA PRO A 32 -13.29 -9.37 -18.85
C PRO A 32 -12.74 -8.12 -19.54
N TRP A 33 -13.60 -7.24 -20.05
CA TRP A 33 -13.19 -6.02 -20.71
C TRP A 33 -12.61 -4.94 -19.75
N ALA A 34 -12.89 -5.03 -18.44
CA ALA A 34 -12.32 -4.12 -17.44
C ALA A 34 -10.78 -4.19 -17.38
N ARG A 35 -10.20 -5.30 -17.83
CA ARG A 35 -8.75 -5.54 -17.87
C ARG A 35 -8.09 -5.14 -19.19
N ARG A 36 -8.85 -4.61 -20.16
CA ARG A 36 -8.31 -4.12 -21.42
C ARG A 36 -7.63 -2.77 -21.26
N GLY A 37 -6.57 -2.56 -22.04
CA GLY A 37 -5.79 -1.32 -22.02
C GLY A 37 -4.51 -1.40 -21.18
N GLU A 38 -3.80 -0.29 -21.15
CA GLU A 38 -2.53 -0.17 -20.41
C GLU A 38 -2.75 -0.28 -18.90
N HIS A 39 -1.81 -0.96 -18.24
CA HIS A 39 -1.83 -1.08 -16.80
C HIS A 39 -1.82 0.31 -16.13
N GLY A 40 -2.70 0.51 -15.15
CA GLY A 40 -2.91 1.80 -14.48
C GLY A 40 -4.02 2.66 -15.10
N GLN A 41 -4.40 2.43 -16.37
CA GLN A 41 -5.54 3.10 -17.04
C GLN A 41 -6.76 2.19 -17.19
N ARG A 42 -6.61 0.91 -17.00
CA ARG A 42 -7.68 -0.11 -17.06
C ARG A 42 -8.82 0.24 -16.11
N LEU A 43 -10.03 -0.15 -16.48
CA LEU A 43 -11.21 0.13 -15.65
C LEU A 43 -11.09 -0.50 -14.25
N ASP A 44 -10.62 -1.75 -14.15
CA ASP A 44 -10.43 -2.42 -12.86
C ASP A 44 -9.50 -1.61 -11.95
N ASN A 45 -8.40 -1.08 -12.46
CA ASN A 45 -7.47 -0.25 -11.70
C ASN A 45 -8.11 1.07 -11.24
N ARG A 46 -8.93 1.68 -12.09
CA ARG A 46 -9.68 2.92 -11.74
C ARG A 46 -10.71 2.66 -10.65
N VAL A 47 -11.44 1.54 -10.75
CA VAL A 47 -12.43 1.13 -9.75
C VAL A 47 -11.77 0.88 -8.39
N ILE A 48 -10.67 0.12 -8.36
CA ILE A 48 -9.91 -0.13 -7.12
C ILE A 48 -9.44 1.18 -6.49
N ARG A 49 -8.88 2.11 -7.27
CA ARG A 49 -8.44 3.42 -6.79
C ARG A 49 -9.58 4.23 -6.21
N TRP A 50 -10.71 4.30 -6.93
CA TRP A 50 -11.90 5.03 -6.48
C TRP A 50 -12.45 4.44 -5.18
N TRP A 51 -12.60 3.12 -5.12
CA TRP A 51 -13.09 2.43 -3.93
C TRP A 51 -12.17 2.64 -2.73
N SER A 52 -10.86 2.51 -2.92
CA SER A 52 -9.85 2.76 -1.88
C SER A 52 -9.89 4.21 -1.39
N ALA A 53 -10.01 5.19 -2.29
CA ALA A 53 -10.13 6.59 -1.91
C ALA A 53 -11.41 6.87 -1.09
N GLY A 54 -12.51 6.20 -1.41
CA GLY A 54 -13.75 6.25 -0.63
C GLY A 54 -13.55 5.69 0.78
N LEU A 55 -12.94 4.51 0.89
CA LEU A 55 -12.67 3.88 2.18
C LEU A 55 -11.78 4.75 3.07
N VAL A 56 -10.71 5.32 2.53
CA VAL A 56 -9.81 6.24 3.25
C VAL A 56 -10.59 7.44 3.81
N ARG A 57 -11.55 7.99 3.05
CA ARG A 57 -12.41 9.09 3.53
C ARG A 57 -13.36 8.66 4.63
N VAL A 58 -13.90 7.45 4.59
CA VAL A 58 -14.74 6.88 5.67
C VAL A 58 -13.97 6.86 6.99
N PHE A 59 -12.66 6.55 6.96
CA PHE A 59 -11.78 6.63 8.12
C PHE A 59 -11.38 8.06 8.50
N GLY A 60 -11.89 9.07 7.79
CA GLY A 60 -11.62 10.49 8.07
C GLY A 60 -10.23 10.94 7.62
N LEU A 61 -9.57 10.19 6.76
CA LEU A 61 -8.29 10.60 6.20
C LEU A 61 -8.48 11.46 4.95
N ARG A 62 -7.90 12.65 4.96
CA ARG A 62 -7.86 13.58 3.83
C ARG A 62 -6.55 13.40 3.09
N LEU A 63 -6.63 12.82 1.89
CA LEU A 63 -5.46 12.53 1.07
C LEU A 63 -4.82 13.82 0.54
N ARG A 64 -3.51 13.96 0.73
CA ARG A 64 -2.68 14.98 0.11
C ARG A 64 -1.53 14.30 -0.62
N ARG A 65 -1.48 14.44 -1.94
CA ARG A 65 -0.39 13.91 -2.74
C ARG A 65 0.67 14.98 -2.99
N ILE A 66 1.92 14.59 -2.84
CA ILE A 66 3.11 15.39 -3.11
C ILE A 66 3.98 14.60 -4.08
N GLY A 67 4.35 15.23 -5.19
CA GLY A 67 4.99 14.53 -6.31
C GLY A 67 4.02 13.64 -7.11
N GLU A 68 4.55 12.95 -8.11
CA GLU A 68 3.76 12.14 -9.02
C GLU A 68 4.26 10.69 -9.05
N PRO A 69 3.35 9.69 -9.05
CA PRO A 69 3.73 8.31 -9.23
C PRO A 69 4.21 8.07 -10.67
N LEU A 70 5.36 7.45 -10.82
CA LEU A 70 5.89 7.07 -12.12
C LEU A 70 4.94 6.15 -12.88
N ARG A 71 4.94 6.26 -14.20
CA ARG A 71 4.19 5.38 -15.10
C ARG A 71 5.00 4.12 -15.43
N GLY A 72 4.32 3.10 -15.94
CA GLY A 72 4.95 1.84 -16.36
C GLY A 72 5.27 0.89 -15.20
N ALA A 73 6.22 0.00 -15.43
CA ALA A 73 6.71 -0.97 -14.45
C ALA A 73 7.64 -0.29 -13.44
N VAL A 74 7.19 -0.16 -12.21
CA VAL A 74 7.93 0.51 -11.14
C VAL A 74 7.85 -0.34 -9.87
N LEU A 75 8.97 -0.44 -9.16
CA LEU A 75 8.98 -0.94 -7.79
C LEU A 75 8.77 0.24 -6.83
N PHE A 76 7.55 0.37 -6.32
CA PHE A 76 7.25 1.34 -5.26
C PHE A 76 7.64 0.77 -3.90
N VAL A 77 8.36 1.55 -3.12
CA VAL A 77 8.81 1.15 -1.77
C VAL A 77 8.40 2.19 -0.75
N ALA A 78 7.73 1.78 0.32
CA ALA A 78 7.16 2.70 1.31
C ALA A 78 7.46 2.27 2.75
N ASN A 79 7.42 3.22 3.69
CA ASN A 79 7.35 2.95 5.13
C ASN A 79 5.98 2.34 5.49
N HIS A 80 5.91 1.59 6.61
CA HIS A 80 4.74 0.79 6.96
C HIS A 80 4.37 0.85 8.44
N VAL A 81 3.20 1.39 8.74
CA VAL A 81 2.70 1.50 10.13
C VAL A 81 1.38 0.77 10.36
N SER A 82 0.56 0.61 9.30
CA SER A 82 -0.78 0.01 9.45
C SER A 82 -1.28 -0.58 8.12
N TRP A 83 -2.31 -1.41 8.21
CA TRP A 83 -3.02 -1.95 7.04
C TRP A 83 -3.57 -0.85 6.11
N ILE A 84 -3.89 0.33 6.67
CA ILE A 84 -4.47 1.44 5.90
C ILE A 84 -3.49 2.03 4.90
N ASP A 85 -2.17 1.83 5.08
CA ASP A 85 -1.12 2.25 4.15
C ASP A 85 -1.36 1.68 2.74
N ILE A 86 -1.80 0.40 2.68
CA ILE A 86 -2.12 -0.29 1.42
C ILE A 86 -3.29 0.41 0.73
N VAL A 87 -4.33 0.75 1.49
CA VAL A 87 -5.54 1.41 0.96
C VAL A 87 -5.21 2.84 0.50
N VAL A 88 -4.39 3.56 1.27
CA VAL A 88 -3.90 4.89 0.91
C VAL A 88 -3.11 4.84 -0.40
N LEU A 89 -2.18 3.91 -0.55
CA LEU A 89 -1.39 3.76 -1.77
C LEU A 89 -2.25 3.33 -2.97
N HIS A 90 -3.17 2.36 -2.79
CA HIS A 90 -4.12 1.97 -3.84
C HIS A 90 -5.01 3.13 -4.30
N SER A 91 -5.35 4.07 -3.41
CA SER A 91 -6.11 5.26 -3.79
C SER A 91 -5.34 6.18 -4.74
N GLN A 92 -4.01 6.11 -4.76
CA GLN A 92 -3.16 6.94 -5.60
C GLN A 92 -2.80 6.24 -6.92
N ARG A 93 -2.35 4.99 -6.83
CA ARG A 93 -1.92 4.20 -7.98
C ARG A 93 -2.15 2.72 -7.74
N MET A 94 -2.55 2.01 -8.79
CA MET A 94 -2.62 0.55 -8.75
C MET A 94 -1.22 -0.05 -8.78
N MET A 95 -0.95 -0.93 -7.82
CA MET A 95 0.26 -1.74 -7.70
C MET A 95 -0.07 -3.01 -6.93
N GLY A 96 0.52 -4.13 -7.31
CA GLY A 96 0.35 -5.38 -6.55
C GLY A 96 1.25 -5.38 -5.31
N PHE A 97 0.67 -5.56 -4.12
CA PHE A 97 1.45 -5.62 -2.88
C PHE A 97 1.90 -7.03 -2.53
N VAL A 98 2.99 -7.12 -1.79
CA VAL A 98 3.40 -8.37 -1.12
C VAL A 98 2.74 -8.41 0.26
N ALA A 99 1.93 -9.44 0.51
CA ALA A 99 1.19 -9.62 1.75
C ALA A 99 1.39 -11.02 2.35
N LYS A 100 1.03 -11.19 3.62
CA LYS A 100 1.05 -12.48 4.29
C LYS A 100 0.07 -13.46 3.64
N ARG A 101 0.45 -14.73 3.51
CA ARG A 101 -0.39 -15.79 2.92
C ARG A 101 -1.68 -16.02 3.69
N GLU A 102 -1.68 -15.84 5.01
CA GLU A 102 -2.87 -16.01 5.84
C GLU A 102 -4.02 -15.08 5.43
N ILE A 103 -3.71 -13.91 4.85
CA ILE A 103 -4.70 -12.94 4.36
C ILE A 103 -5.48 -13.49 3.17
N GLU A 104 -4.88 -14.39 2.37
CA GLU A 104 -5.56 -15.05 1.23
C GLU A 104 -6.82 -15.79 1.67
N GLY A 105 -6.77 -16.45 2.85
CA GLY A 105 -7.90 -17.17 3.44
C GLY A 105 -8.95 -16.29 4.14
N TRP A 106 -8.74 -14.98 4.25
CA TRP A 106 -9.72 -14.12 4.88
C TRP A 106 -10.92 -13.87 3.96
N PRO A 107 -12.15 -14.15 4.41
CA PRO A 107 -13.34 -13.88 3.63
C PRO A 107 -13.34 -12.43 3.14
N LEU A 108 -13.74 -12.19 1.90
CA LEU A 108 -13.81 -10.88 1.25
C LEU A 108 -12.43 -10.20 1.07
N VAL A 109 -11.62 -10.08 2.13
CA VAL A 109 -10.30 -9.40 2.09
C VAL A 109 -9.32 -10.16 1.19
N GLY A 110 -9.26 -11.50 1.29
CA GLY A 110 -8.41 -12.33 0.43
C GLY A 110 -8.80 -12.22 -1.04
N TRP A 111 -10.11 -12.25 -1.32
CA TRP A 111 -10.62 -12.05 -2.68
C TRP A 111 -10.25 -10.66 -3.23
N MET A 112 -10.46 -9.59 -2.45
CA MET A 112 -10.09 -8.22 -2.82
C MET A 112 -8.58 -8.10 -3.08
N ALA A 113 -7.75 -8.65 -2.18
CA ALA A 113 -6.31 -8.66 -2.31
C ALA A 113 -5.87 -9.37 -3.61
N GLY A 114 -6.47 -10.51 -3.94
CA GLY A 114 -6.21 -11.22 -5.20
C GLY A 114 -6.58 -10.38 -6.43
N ARG A 115 -7.71 -9.65 -6.40
CA ARG A 115 -8.10 -8.71 -7.48
C ARG A 115 -7.20 -7.48 -7.55
N ALA A 116 -6.65 -7.05 -6.42
CA ALA A 116 -5.64 -6.00 -6.34
C ALA A 116 -4.22 -6.51 -6.65
N GLU A 117 -4.10 -7.66 -7.30
CA GLU A 117 -2.82 -8.25 -7.74
C GLU A 117 -1.85 -8.49 -6.58
N THR A 118 -2.32 -8.86 -5.40
CA THR A 118 -1.47 -9.17 -4.25
C THR A 118 -0.64 -10.43 -4.49
N ILE A 119 0.63 -10.39 -4.11
CA ILE A 119 1.55 -11.52 -4.06
C ILE A 119 1.56 -12.05 -2.64
N PHE A 120 1.05 -13.25 -2.43
CA PHE A 120 0.99 -13.83 -1.09
C PHE A 120 2.30 -14.54 -0.72
N HIS A 121 2.78 -14.29 0.49
CA HIS A 121 4.06 -14.77 1.00
C HIS A 121 3.93 -15.43 2.38
N GLN A 122 4.50 -16.62 2.51
CA GLN A 122 4.66 -17.29 3.80
C GLN A 122 5.96 -16.81 4.46
N ARG A 123 5.84 -16.02 5.52
CA ARG A 123 7.00 -15.48 6.24
C ARG A 123 7.85 -16.60 6.86
N GLY A 124 9.17 -16.39 6.86
CA GLY A 124 10.13 -17.37 7.42
C GLY A 124 10.54 -18.48 6.45
N SER A 125 9.92 -18.60 5.28
CA SER A 125 10.29 -19.56 4.23
C SER A 125 11.18 -18.86 3.18
N SER A 126 12.39 -19.40 3.00
CA SER A 126 13.30 -18.95 1.92
C SER A 126 12.78 -19.31 0.54
N GLU A 127 12.08 -20.45 0.42
CA GLU A 127 11.44 -20.92 -0.79
C GLU A 127 10.28 -19.98 -1.17
N SER A 128 9.43 -19.62 -0.21
CA SER A 128 8.35 -18.64 -0.42
C SER A 128 8.88 -17.27 -0.83
N LEU A 129 10.02 -16.82 -0.30
CA LEU A 129 10.65 -15.58 -0.73
C LEU A 129 11.19 -15.68 -2.17
N GLY A 130 11.70 -16.84 -2.58
CA GLY A 130 12.06 -17.11 -3.97
C GLY A 130 10.87 -16.99 -4.91
N GLY A 131 9.72 -17.55 -4.54
CA GLY A 131 8.45 -17.44 -5.26
C GLY A 131 7.95 -16.00 -5.36
N VAL A 132 8.04 -15.20 -4.28
CA VAL A 132 7.70 -13.77 -4.29
C VAL A 132 8.57 -13.00 -5.29
N LEU A 133 9.89 -13.20 -5.26
CA LEU A 133 10.80 -12.54 -6.19
C LEU A 133 10.48 -12.93 -7.64
N HIS A 134 10.22 -14.20 -7.91
CA HIS A 134 9.83 -14.68 -9.24
C HIS A 134 8.56 -13.97 -9.74
N GLU A 135 7.53 -13.89 -8.92
CA GLU A 135 6.28 -13.22 -9.27
C GLU A 135 6.48 -11.70 -9.46
N MET A 136 7.29 -11.05 -8.63
CA MET A 136 7.64 -9.63 -8.81
C MET A 136 8.34 -9.39 -10.14
N LEU A 137 9.32 -10.24 -10.49
CA LEU A 137 10.03 -10.20 -11.77
C LEU A 137 9.05 -10.33 -12.95
N ALA A 138 8.15 -11.32 -12.90
CA ALA A 138 7.15 -11.55 -13.93
C ALA A 138 6.24 -10.32 -14.13
N ARG A 139 5.82 -9.67 -13.02
CA ARG A 139 4.99 -8.46 -13.09
C ARG A 139 5.72 -7.28 -13.67
N LEU A 140 6.92 -6.99 -13.19
CA LEU A 140 7.72 -5.86 -13.69
C LEU A 140 8.03 -6.05 -15.18
N ARG A 141 8.40 -7.25 -15.63
CA ARG A 141 8.62 -7.57 -17.05
C ARG A 141 7.39 -7.38 -17.94
N THR A 142 6.19 -7.55 -17.37
CA THR A 142 4.92 -7.37 -18.09
C THR A 142 4.34 -5.95 -17.95
N GLY A 143 5.14 -4.96 -17.51
CA GLY A 143 4.71 -3.57 -17.42
C GLY A 143 3.86 -3.23 -16.19
N ARG A 144 3.70 -4.19 -15.24
CA ARG A 144 2.92 -3.99 -14.01
C ARG A 144 3.79 -3.50 -12.86
N SER A 145 3.26 -2.58 -12.07
CA SER A 145 3.95 -2.06 -10.89
C SER A 145 3.77 -2.97 -9.68
N VAL A 146 4.79 -3.00 -8.82
CA VAL A 146 4.76 -3.72 -7.55
C VAL A 146 5.02 -2.73 -6.41
N GLY A 147 4.23 -2.83 -5.34
CA GLY A 147 4.41 -2.10 -4.10
C GLY A 147 4.94 -3.01 -2.99
N VAL A 148 5.93 -2.55 -2.27
CA VAL A 148 6.50 -3.30 -1.14
C VAL A 148 6.74 -2.40 0.06
N PHE A 149 6.65 -3.01 1.24
CA PHE A 149 7.10 -2.42 2.49
C PHE A 149 8.38 -3.13 2.92
N PRO A 150 9.57 -2.59 2.59
CA PRO A 150 10.83 -3.30 2.76
C PRO A 150 11.23 -3.52 4.22
N GLU A 151 10.53 -2.90 5.17
CA GLU A 151 10.67 -3.16 6.61
C GLU A 151 10.21 -4.58 7.02
N GLY A 152 9.46 -5.26 6.15
CA GLY A 152 8.95 -6.61 6.35
C GLY A 152 7.85 -6.75 7.40
N ARG A 153 7.54 -5.70 8.15
CA ARG A 153 6.47 -5.62 9.17
C ARG A 153 6.03 -4.18 9.38
N THR A 154 4.86 -3.97 9.97
CA THR A 154 4.43 -2.67 10.47
C THR A 154 5.30 -2.22 11.65
N ARG A 155 5.56 -0.93 11.73
CA ARG A 155 6.30 -0.26 12.82
C ARG A 155 5.37 0.56 13.69
N ASP A 156 5.89 1.05 14.81
CA ASP A 156 5.15 1.88 15.77
C ASP A 156 4.96 3.35 15.30
N GLY A 157 5.51 3.70 14.14
CA GLY A 157 5.40 5.01 13.53
C GLY A 157 6.35 6.08 14.10
N ARG A 158 7.28 5.72 15.00
CA ARG A 158 8.27 6.65 15.54
C ARG A 158 9.45 6.83 14.62
N GLU A 159 9.85 5.75 13.95
CA GLU A 159 10.98 5.74 13.02
C GLU A 159 10.73 4.78 11.84
N VAL A 160 11.43 5.01 10.76
CA VAL A 160 11.49 4.09 9.61
C VAL A 160 12.57 3.06 9.87
N GLY A 161 12.18 1.80 9.95
CA GLY A 161 13.10 0.70 10.20
C GLY A 161 14.08 0.43 9.06
N PRO A 162 14.99 -0.53 9.24
CA PRO A 162 15.91 -0.95 8.18
C PRO A 162 15.16 -1.62 7.04
N PHE A 163 15.63 -1.42 5.81
CA PHE A 163 15.06 -2.01 4.61
C PHE A 163 15.77 -3.32 4.24
N HIS A 164 14.99 -4.37 4.02
CA HIS A 164 15.50 -5.66 3.54
C HIS A 164 15.91 -5.57 2.07
N ALA A 165 17.21 -5.54 1.80
CA ALA A 165 17.76 -5.33 0.46
C ALA A 165 17.38 -6.43 -0.56
N ARG A 166 17.02 -7.65 -0.11
CA ARG A 166 16.72 -8.77 -1.01
C ARG A 166 15.54 -8.50 -1.95
N ILE A 167 14.53 -7.74 -1.48
CA ILE A 167 13.34 -7.45 -2.28
C ILE A 167 13.64 -6.54 -3.49
N PHE A 168 14.70 -5.72 -3.40
CA PHE A 168 15.13 -4.83 -4.48
C PHE A 168 15.79 -5.57 -5.65
N LEU A 169 16.11 -6.85 -5.48
CA LEU A 169 16.67 -7.67 -6.57
C LEU A 169 15.74 -7.73 -7.78
N ALA A 170 14.42 -7.71 -7.55
CA ALA A 170 13.44 -7.70 -8.63
C ALA A 170 13.59 -6.46 -9.54
N ALA A 171 13.87 -5.29 -8.99
CA ALA A 171 14.12 -4.09 -9.77
C ALA A 171 15.48 -4.14 -10.49
N VAL A 172 16.52 -4.61 -9.82
CA VAL A 172 17.87 -4.74 -10.43
C VAL A 172 17.84 -5.68 -11.64
N GLU A 173 17.22 -6.86 -11.51
CA GLU A 173 17.17 -7.86 -12.59
C GLU A 173 16.26 -7.45 -13.77
N THR A 174 15.29 -6.57 -13.55
CA THR A 174 14.38 -6.11 -14.61
C THR A 174 14.77 -4.75 -15.19
N GLY A 175 15.71 -4.04 -14.59
CA GLY A 175 16.01 -2.65 -14.93
C GLY A 175 14.90 -1.66 -14.53
N ALA A 176 13.89 -2.11 -13.76
CA ALA A 176 12.78 -1.27 -13.33
C ALA A 176 13.24 -0.19 -12.36
N GLN A 177 12.70 1.01 -12.50
CA GLN A 177 12.97 2.09 -11.55
C GLN A 177 12.37 1.78 -10.18
N VAL A 178 13.06 2.20 -9.13
CA VAL A 178 12.55 2.16 -7.76
C VAL A 178 12.07 3.55 -7.38
N GLN A 179 10.79 3.69 -7.02
CA GLN A 179 10.28 4.96 -6.52
C GLN A 179 9.97 4.86 -5.02
N PRO A 180 10.75 5.56 -4.16
CA PRO A 180 10.44 5.66 -2.75
C PRO A 180 9.18 6.49 -2.53
N VAL A 181 8.36 6.07 -1.55
CA VAL A 181 7.11 6.75 -1.19
C VAL A 181 7.07 6.92 0.32
N ALA A 182 7.00 8.15 0.81
CA ALA A 182 6.82 8.41 2.24
C ALA A 182 5.33 8.60 2.54
N LEU A 183 4.83 7.82 3.51
CA LEU A 183 3.48 7.92 4.04
C LEU A 183 3.54 8.66 5.37
N ARG A 184 2.89 9.83 5.45
CA ARG A 184 2.82 10.66 6.65
C ARG A 184 1.36 10.86 7.06
N TYR A 185 1.10 10.71 8.35
CA TYR A 185 -0.22 10.93 8.93
C TYR A 185 -0.18 12.12 9.89
N GLY A 186 -1.09 13.08 9.70
CA GLY A 186 -1.07 14.40 10.32
C GLY A 186 -0.36 15.44 9.46
N GLU A 187 -0.49 16.72 9.79
CA GLU A 187 0.04 17.83 8.99
C GLU A 187 1.59 17.82 8.89
N ARG A 188 2.25 17.27 9.92
CA ARG A 188 3.71 17.14 9.99
C ARG A 188 4.17 15.74 10.40
N GLY A 189 3.32 14.70 10.19
CA GLY A 189 3.63 13.34 10.61
C GLY A 189 3.34 13.02 12.08
N GLU A 190 2.77 13.98 12.85
CA GLU A 190 2.52 13.83 14.30
C GLU A 190 1.53 12.72 14.64
N ALA A 191 0.75 12.25 13.67
CA ALA A 191 -0.23 11.20 13.89
C ALA A 191 0.27 9.80 13.49
N GLN A 192 1.53 9.66 13.13
CA GLN A 192 2.10 8.39 12.67
C GLN A 192 1.89 7.27 13.71
N ALA A 193 2.29 7.50 14.96
CA ALA A 193 2.09 6.54 16.06
C ALA A 193 0.61 6.29 16.38
N THR A 194 -0.28 7.26 16.13
CA THR A 194 -1.72 7.07 16.32
C THR A 194 -2.31 6.12 15.26
N VAL A 195 -1.81 6.16 14.03
CA VAL A 195 -2.29 5.27 12.95
C VAL A 195 -1.67 3.88 13.08
N ALA A 196 -0.46 3.77 13.57
CA ALA A 196 0.23 2.52 13.79
C ALA A 196 -0.56 1.55 14.69
N PHE A 197 -0.28 0.26 14.57
CA PHE A 197 -0.77 -0.74 15.53
C PHE A 197 -0.22 -0.44 16.93
N GLN A 198 -1.10 -0.45 17.92
CA GLN A 198 -0.69 -0.34 19.32
C GLN A 198 -0.14 -1.69 19.84
N PRO A 199 0.67 -1.70 20.89
CA PRO A 199 1.14 -2.95 21.50
C PRO A 199 0.00 -3.93 21.79
N GLY A 200 0.10 -5.16 21.28
CA GLY A 200 -0.92 -6.19 21.43
C GLY A 200 -2.21 -6.00 20.61
N GLU A 201 -2.30 -4.95 19.81
CA GLU A 201 -3.48 -4.66 19.00
C GLU A 201 -3.53 -5.59 17.77
N ASN A 202 -4.67 -6.23 17.55
CA ASN A 202 -4.94 -7.00 16.34
C ASN A 202 -5.56 -6.12 15.24
N PHE A 203 -5.77 -6.71 14.05
CA PHE A 203 -6.35 -6.00 12.91
C PHE A 203 -7.70 -5.35 13.25
N LEU A 204 -8.62 -6.09 13.87
CA LEU A 204 -9.97 -5.58 14.18
C LEU A 204 -9.91 -4.44 15.19
N GLY A 205 -9.07 -4.55 16.22
CA GLY A 205 -8.84 -3.50 17.20
C GLY A 205 -8.36 -2.20 16.54
N ASN A 206 -7.31 -2.29 15.69
CA ASN A 206 -6.79 -1.15 14.96
C ASN A 206 -7.85 -0.55 14.02
N PHE A 207 -8.59 -1.40 13.29
CA PHE A 207 -9.66 -0.98 12.39
C PHE A 207 -10.75 -0.17 13.12
N LEU A 208 -11.28 -0.69 14.22
CA LEU A 208 -12.30 -0.01 15.00
C LEU A 208 -11.76 1.26 15.67
N ARG A 209 -10.54 1.23 16.18
CA ARG A 209 -9.90 2.40 16.77
C ARG A 209 -9.75 3.52 15.75
N LEU A 210 -9.20 3.23 14.57
CA LEU A 210 -9.03 4.21 13.50
C LEU A 210 -10.36 4.80 13.01
N LEU A 211 -11.42 4.00 12.97
CA LEU A 211 -12.76 4.48 12.60
C LEU A 211 -13.28 5.54 13.59
N GLY A 212 -12.87 5.51 14.87
CA GLY A 212 -13.23 6.51 15.89
C GLY A 212 -12.28 7.70 15.98
N GLU A 213 -11.14 7.70 15.29
CA GLU A 213 -10.12 8.75 15.38
C GLU A 213 -10.55 10.08 14.72
N PRO A 214 -10.01 11.24 15.16
CA PRO A 214 -10.22 12.51 14.46
C PRO A 214 -9.85 12.44 12.98
N ALA A 215 -10.52 13.26 12.18
CA ALA A 215 -10.11 13.45 10.78
C ALA A 215 -8.72 14.09 10.74
N ARG A 216 -7.86 13.59 9.83
CA ARG A 216 -6.49 14.06 9.67
C ARG A 216 -6.00 13.95 8.23
N VAL A 217 -4.91 14.62 7.93
CA VAL A 217 -4.27 14.51 6.62
C VAL A 217 -3.53 13.18 6.54
N ALA A 218 -3.58 12.54 5.38
CA ALA A 218 -2.70 11.46 4.99
C ALA A 218 -1.92 11.92 3.75
N GLU A 219 -0.65 12.24 3.94
CA GLU A 219 0.23 12.66 2.86
C GLU A 219 0.90 11.45 2.22
N VAL A 220 0.93 11.47 0.90
CA VAL A 220 1.63 10.48 0.08
C VAL A 220 2.67 11.22 -0.74
N HIS A 221 3.94 11.11 -0.35
CA HIS A 221 5.06 11.75 -1.02
C HIS A 221 5.69 10.77 -2.00
N PHE A 222 5.47 10.97 -3.29
CA PHE A 222 6.19 10.26 -4.33
C PHE A 222 7.54 10.95 -4.56
N LEU A 223 8.61 10.32 -4.08
CA LEU A 223 9.95 10.90 -4.09
C LEU A 223 10.66 10.65 -5.43
N ALA A 224 11.80 11.32 -5.62
CA ALA A 224 12.60 11.13 -6.81
C ALA A 224 12.95 9.64 -7.01
N PRO A 225 12.81 9.11 -8.23
CA PRO A 225 13.10 7.70 -8.51
C PRO A 225 14.59 7.40 -8.42
N ILE A 226 14.91 6.14 -8.17
CA ILE A 226 16.26 5.60 -8.18
C ILE A 226 16.39 4.71 -9.42
N GLY A 227 17.29 5.07 -10.33
CA GLY A 227 17.64 4.24 -11.47
C GLY A 227 18.46 3.03 -11.02
N THR A 228 18.16 1.86 -11.54
CA THR A 228 18.91 0.64 -11.19
C THR A 228 20.17 0.47 -12.04
N ALA A 229 20.25 1.12 -13.21
CA ALA A 229 21.43 1.13 -14.07
C ALA A 229 22.60 1.93 -13.47
N ASP A 230 22.28 3.03 -12.80
CA ASP A 230 23.28 3.97 -12.28
C ASP A 230 23.68 3.68 -10.83
N THR A 231 23.01 2.71 -10.18
CA THR A 231 23.18 2.42 -8.76
C THR A 231 23.72 1.00 -8.58
N VAL A 232 24.93 0.90 -8.00
CA VAL A 232 25.59 -0.38 -7.80
C VAL A 232 24.91 -1.21 -6.71
N GLY A 233 24.06 -2.14 -7.17
CA GLY A 233 23.54 -3.25 -6.36
C GLY A 233 22.38 -2.91 -5.42
N ARG A 234 21.62 -3.96 -5.10
CA ARG A 234 20.39 -3.89 -4.32
C ARG A 234 20.54 -3.28 -2.93
N ARG A 235 21.72 -3.39 -2.28
CA ARG A 235 21.96 -2.82 -0.94
C ARG A 235 21.95 -1.30 -0.99
N ARG A 236 22.68 -0.73 -1.95
CA ARG A 236 22.75 0.72 -2.09
C ARG A 236 21.41 1.33 -2.48
N ILE A 237 20.63 0.64 -3.33
CA ILE A 237 19.26 1.06 -3.67
C ILE A 237 18.36 1.08 -2.43
N ALA A 238 18.46 0.05 -1.58
CA ALA A 238 17.68 -0.03 -0.34
C ALA A 238 18.04 1.09 0.66
N GLU A 239 19.32 1.38 0.81
CA GLU A 239 19.83 2.48 1.64
C GLU A 239 19.31 3.83 1.15
N LEU A 240 19.52 4.14 -0.14
CA LEU A 240 19.05 5.38 -0.76
C LEU A 240 17.54 5.56 -0.66
N ALA A 241 16.77 4.48 -0.88
CA ALA A 241 15.33 4.53 -0.76
C ALA A 241 14.90 4.86 0.67
N ARG A 242 15.53 4.22 1.66
CA ARG A 242 15.28 4.51 3.07
C ARG A 242 15.69 5.93 3.45
N GLU A 243 16.90 6.38 3.07
CA GLU A 243 17.39 7.73 3.32
C GLU A 243 16.41 8.80 2.81
N ARG A 244 15.92 8.65 1.57
CA ARG A 244 14.92 9.56 0.99
C ARG A 244 13.59 9.57 1.74
N ILE A 245 13.10 8.39 2.17
CA ILE A 245 11.87 8.31 2.94
C ILE A 245 12.07 8.96 4.31
N VAL A 246 13.16 8.66 5.03
CA VAL A 246 13.47 9.27 6.33
C VAL A 246 13.54 10.80 6.21
N ALA A 247 14.23 11.31 5.19
CA ALA A 247 14.32 12.76 4.95
C ALA A 247 12.95 13.41 4.68
N ALA A 248 12.02 12.68 4.04
CA ALA A 248 10.66 13.16 3.78
C ALA A 248 9.73 13.01 4.99
N MET A 249 10.11 12.23 6.00
CA MET A 249 9.35 12.10 7.24
C MET A 249 9.51 13.31 8.18
N GLY A 250 10.51 14.12 7.95
CA GLY A 250 10.72 15.41 8.62
C GLY A 250 11.84 15.39 9.55
#